data_561db8c3b027d3b24d1d8eb310d206cf
#
_entry.id   561db8c3b027d3b24d1d8eb310d206cf
#
_cell.length_a   1.000
_cell.length_b   1.000
_cell.length_c   1.000
_cell.angle_alpha   90.00
_cell.angle_beta   90.00
_cell.angle_gamma   90.00
#
_symmetry.space_group_name_H-M   'P 1'
#
loop_
_entity.id
_entity.type
_entity.pdbx_description
1 polymer ?
#
loop_
_entity_poly.entity_id
_entity_poly.type
_entity_poly.pdbx_seq_one_letter_code
_entity_poly.pdbx_strand_id
1 'polypeptide(L)'
;MSIKPQAIVLLAGWLLAAPAIALTASSSGTGNNTYMFIDNGVDNEFFITSSSLSPRFSGANVWTRYKTNQRSLGYIGNSGWNYTNRYFDLWIANSPINQPFLGIRCMTTGDTCPASGYITPDVIEKEGFAHAMSGSKFENGSYGAGALSQSAYEYFRNQSVGAIDAIQLNLCYMDSKADYDFASGLRCKDLTSGGKWVYYTMNLEKVSHLTLNSTGAMAEVWVASDGTPSVSHGTDLCQMGVVGSGSSAVSGVICKMVSYNFQENKTLTTQLTFRMLIDTVLLGFTPSASDIRYSGDGVTWTNFSTTNVYNKIFKPSGEYVYVFLSNAFFKKTLAAGTDLTNKDELFTFYFDNGVTPQSGYYQFTPSTLINIVPREYGISIIPSDGRSHPQESGKIGSEEPITFEYRVTTSASRQADSITAQVIGDAINMYGLPFCLFTSADETLKVPVPAYLEWTSATGKAVKVRNSCGEDPVDMTNAAWVQTAWNANINDGFFFTTTLKLLFPMDDPHSQFTINGHDWMGVVSATGNVKVTATWIGVDRGV
;
A
#
# COMPACT_ATOMS: atom_id res chain seq x y z
N MET A 1 -85.93 47.32 -44.44
CA MET A 1 -84.75 46.62 -44.97
C MET A 1 -83.87 46.17 -43.78
N SER A 2 -83.99 44.88 -43.43
CA SER A 2 -83.45 44.38 -42.20
C SER A 2 -82.19 43.56 -42.56
N ILE A 3 -81.06 43.91 -41.97
CA ILE A 3 -79.78 43.15 -42.10
C ILE A 3 -79.58 42.42 -40.79
N LYS A 4 -79.56 41.08 -40.91
CA LYS A 4 -79.19 40.19 -39.77
C LYS A 4 -77.64 40.06 -39.72
N PRO A 5 -77.01 40.12 -38.54
CA PRO A 5 -75.59 39.69 -38.44
C PRO A 5 -75.48 38.20 -38.24
N GLN A 6 -74.61 37.58 -39.04
CA GLN A 6 -74.16 36.18 -38.86
C GLN A 6 -73.09 36.14 -37.78
N ALA A 7 -73.32 35.33 -36.76
CA ALA A 7 -72.33 35.03 -35.74
C ALA A 7 -71.38 33.91 -36.25
N ILE A 8 -70.09 34.24 -36.36
CA ILE A 8 -69.02 33.25 -36.62
C ILE A 8 -68.61 32.66 -35.29
N VAL A 9 -68.89 31.37 -35.04
CA VAL A 9 -68.40 30.62 -33.89
C VAL A 9 -67.03 30.08 -34.25
N LEU A 10 -65.94 30.66 -33.67
CA LEU A 10 -64.61 30.14 -33.69
C LEU A 10 -64.50 29.03 -32.63
N LEU A 11 -64.50 27.75 -33.07
CA LEU A 11 -64.11 26.62 -32.23
C LEU A 11 -62.60 26.68 -32.04
N ALA A 12 -62.11 27.20 -30.90
CA ALA A 12 -60.73 26.99 -30.44
C ALA A 12 -60.59 25.55 -29.93
N GLY A 13 -60.03 24.67 -30.75
CA GLY A 13 -59.63 23.32 -30.33
C GLY A 13 -58.44 23.40 -29.39
N TRP A 14 -58.68 23.20 -28.09
CA TRP A 14 -57.62 22.96 -27.13
C TRP A 14 -57.09 21.55 -27.37
N LEU A 15 -55.95 21.43 -28.04
CA LEU A 15 -55.14 20.23 -28.04
C LEU A 15 -54.58 20.11 -26.61
N LEU A 16 -55.21 19.30 -25.79
CA LEU A 16 -54.64 18.80 -24.54
C LEU A 16 -53.47 17.90 -24.93
N ALA A 17 -52.24 18.43 -24.97
CA ALA A 17 -51.03 17.64 -24.98
C ALA A 17 -51.02 16.85 -23.67
N ALA A 18 -51.32 15.56 -23.72
CA ALA A 18 -51.11 14.69 -22.57
C ALA A 18 -49.64 14.80 -22.15
N PRO A 19 -49.32 15.01 -20.88
CA PRO A 19 -47.94 15.03 -20.42
C PRO A 19 -47.33 13.69 -20.82
N ALA A 20 -46.23 13.73 -21.55
CA ALA A 20 -45.44 12.54 -21.84
C ALA A 20 -44.96 11.99 -20.50
N ILE A 21 -45.39 10.78 -20.15
CA ILE A 21 -45.03 10.14 -18.86
C ILE A 21 -43.62 9.56 -19.01
N ALA A 22 -42.68 10.02 -18.18
CA ALA A 22 -41.32 9.50 -18.11
C ALA A 22 -41.31 8.00 -17.76
N LEU A 23 -40.19 7.33 -17.99
CA LEU A 23 -40.03 5.91 -17.66
C LEU A 23 -40.37 5.64 -16.19
N THR A 24 -41.09 4.56 -15.96
CA THR A 24 -41.41 4.13 -14.60
C THR A 24 -40.37 3.15 -14.07
N ALA A 25 -39.83 3.42 -12.90
CA ALA A 25 -38.89 2.54 -12.23
C ALA A 25 -39.55 1.21 -11.82
N SER A 26 -38.88 0.10 -12.06
CA SER A 26 -39.29 -1.22 -11.59
C SER A 26 -38.30 -1.79 -10.59
N SER A 27 -38.79 -2.35 -9.49
CA SER A 27 -37.92 -3.01 -8.51
C SER A 27 -37.37 -4.32 -9.06
N SER A 28 -36.07 -4.53 -8.93
CA SER A 28 -35.41 -5.82 -9.17
C SER A 28 -35.14 -6.59 -7.88
N GLY A 29 -35.60 -6.06 -6.74
CA GLY A 29 -35.53 -6.72 -5.45
C GLY A 29 -34.87 -5.90 -4.33
N THR A 30 -34.79 -6.53 -3.17
CA THR A 30 -34.10 -6.02 -1.98
C THR A 30 -33.21 -7.11 -1.41
N GLY A 31 -32.05 -6.78 -0.88
CA GLY A 31 -31.16 -7.74 -0.24
C GLY A 31 -30.36 -7.14 0.90
N ASN A 32 -30.02 -8.00 1.84
CA ASN A 32 -29.11 -7.68 2.93
C ASN A 32 -27.72 -8.21 2.59
N ASN A 33 -26.74 -7.33 2.63
CA ASN A 33 -25.35 -7.65 2.36
C ASN A 33 -24.49 -7.23 3.55
N THR A 34 -23.55 -8.05 3.91
CA THR A 34 -22.56 -7.73 4.92
C THR A 34 -21.19 -7.56 4.27
N TYR A 35 -20.37 -6.68 4.79
CA TYR A 35 -19.03 -6.48 4.27
C TYR A 35 -18.01 -6.26 5.38
N MET A 36 -16.78 -6.65 5.08
CA MET A 36 -15.58 -6.29 5.80
C MET A 36 -14.81 -5.23 5.01
N PHE A 37 -14.32 -4.21 5.71
CA PHE A 37 -13.47 -3.19 5.14
C PHE A 37 -12.03 -3.40 5.60
N ILE A 38 -11.08 -3.40 4.67
CA ILE A 38 -9.65 -3.56 4.95
C ILE A 38 -8.91 -2.39 4.32
N ASP A 39 -8.11 -1.68 5.10
CA ASP A 39 -7.26 -0.57 4.63
C ASP A 39 -5.93 -0.53 5.40
N ASN A 40 -5.04 0.36 4.99
CA ASN A 40 -3.80 0.66 5.71
C ASN A 40 -3.84 2.01 6.45
N GLY A 41 -4.96 2.70 6.41
CA GLY A 41 -5.18 3.96 7.14
C GLY A 41 -4.47 5.18 6.56
N VAL A 42 -3.57 5.04 5.60
CA VAL A 42 -2.67 6.10 5.11
C VAL A 42 -3.06 6.59 3.72
N ASP A 43 -3.33 5.67 2.81
CA ASP A 43 -3.68 5.95 1.42
C ASP A 43 -5.14 5.58 1.11
N ASN A 44 -5.52 5.65 -0.16
CA ASN A 44 -6.87 5.33 -0.63
C ASN A 44 -7.02 3.86 -1.00
N GLU A 45 -6.01 3.04 -0.76
CA GLU A 45 -6.06 1.64 -1.08
C GLU A 45 -6.89 0.89 -0.04
N PHE A 46 -7.87 0.13 -0.50
CA PHE A 46 -8.74 -0.66 0.36
C PHE A 46 -9.26 -1.91 -0.34
N PHE A 47 -9.73 -2.83 0.46
CA PHE A 47 -10.42 -4.03 0.01
C PHE A 47 -11.75 -4.18 0.74
N ILE A 48 -12.82 -4.39 -0.01
CA ILE A 48 -14.14 -4.72 0.53
C ILE A 48 -14.46 -6.14 0.15
N THR A 49 -14.76 -6.97 1.14
CA THR A 49 -15.18 -8.35 0.91
C THR A 49 -16.53 -8.60 1.57
N SER A 50 -17.40 -9.28 0.86
CA SER A 50 -18.68 -9.71 1.36
C SER A 50 -18.55 -11.02 2.13
N SER A 51 -19.36 -11.19 3.16
CA SER A 51 -19.53 -12.46 3.86
C SER A 51 -20.53 -13.40 3.16
N SER A 52 -21.15 -12.95 2.05
CA SER A 52 -22.12 -13.71 1.28
C SER A 52 -21.57 -14.21 -0.05
N LEU A 53 -22.22 -15.25 -0.62
CA LEU A 53 -21.82 -15.86 -1.89
C LEU A 53 -22.07 -14.97 -3.12
N SER A 54 -22.90 -13.94 -3.00
CA SER A 54 -23.26 -13.05 -4.10
C SER A 54 -23.07 -11.59 -3.70
N PRO A 55 -21.82 -11.11 -3.64
CA PRO A 55 -21.54 -9.74 -3.24
C PRO A 55 -22.01 -8.76 -4.31
N ARG A 56 -22.80 -7.78 -3.89
CA ARG A 56 -23.22 -6.65 -4.71
C ARG A 56 -22.34 -5.41 -4.44
N PHE A 57 -21.55 -5.51 -3.41
CA PHE A 57 -20.63 -4.51 -2.94
C PHE A 57 -19.34 -5.20 -2.52
N SER A 58 -18.27 -5.04 -3.27
CA SER A 58 -17.02 -5.77 -3.05
C SER A 58 -15.88 -5.18 -3.88
N GLY A 59 -14.68 -5.70 -3.70
CA GLY A 59 -13.52 -5.48 -4.52
C GLY A 59 -12.44 -4.58 -3.92
N ALA A 60 -11.30 -4.57 -4.56
CA ALA A 60 -10.19 -3.69 -4.23
C ALA A 60 -10.39 -2.31 -4.87
N ASN A 61 -9.94 -1.24 -4.18
CA ASN A 61 -9.98 0.11 -4.72
C ASN A 61 -8.98 0.32 -5.85
N VAL A 62 -7.85 -0.36 -5.77
CA VAL A 62 -6.83 -0.26 -6.80
C VAL A 62 -7.13 -1.18 -7.98
N TRP A 63 -6.62 -0.81 -9.16
CA TRP A 63 -6.69 -1.62 -10.36
C TRP A 63 -5.81 -2.85 -10.22
N THR A 64 -6.33 -3.92 -9.66
CA THR A 64 -5.60 -5.15 -9.35
C THR A 64 -5.81 -6.20 -10.44
N ARG A 65 -4.75 -6.93 -10.75
CA ARG A 65 -4.81 -8.06 -11.67
C ARG A 65 -5.29 -9.30 -10.92
N TYR A 66 -6.39 -9.88 -11.37
CA TYR A 66 -6.85 -11.19 -10.93
C TYR A 66 -6.59 -12.20 -12.04
N LYS A 67 -5.86 -13.29 -11.75
CA LYS A 67 -5.30 -14.21 -12.75
C LYS A 67 -4.50 -13.44 -13.80
N THR A 68 -4.45 -13.92 -15.07
CA THR A 68 -3.63 -13.26 -16.09
C THR A 68 -4.28 -12.03 -16.73
N ASN A 69 -5.62 -11.97 -16.80
CA ASN A 69 -6.32 -10.97 -17.60
C ASN A 69 -7.41 -10.20 -16.86
N GLN A 70 -7.76 -10.59 -15.65
CA GLN A 70 -8.84 -9.94 -14.89
C GLN A 70 -8.29 -8.89 -13.94
N ARG A 71 -9.01 -7.77 -13.84
CA ARG A 71 -8.72 -6.69 -12.90
C ARG A 71 -10.01 -6.24 -12.23
N SER A 72 -9.91 -5.61 -11.07
CA SER A 72 -11.07 -5.13 -10.35
C SER A 72 -10.76 -3.85 -9.58
N LEU A 73 -11.79 -3.03 -9.43
CA LEU A 73 -11.86 -1.92 -8.48
C LEU A 73 -12.97 -2.19 -7.47
N GLY A 74 -12.93 -1.53 -6.31
CA GLY A 74 -14.06 -1.49 -5.37
C GLY A 74 -15.31 -0.99 -6.09
N TYR A 75 -16.44 -1.65 -5.87
CA TYR A 75 -17.66 -1.38 -6.62
C TYR A 75 -18.93 -1.63 -5.84
N ILE A 76 -20.01 -0.97 -6.29
CA ILE A 76 -21.39 -1.31 -5.97
C ILE A 76 -22.11 -1.68 -7.25
N GLY A 77 -22.83 -2.80 -7.26
CA GLY A 77 -23.56 -3.25 -8.44
C GLY A 77 -24.67 -4.25 -8.15
N ASN A 78 -25.33 -4.69 -9.21
CA ASN A 78 -26.31 -5.75 -9.14
C ASN A 78 -26.03 -6.83 -10.20
N SER A 79 -25.95 -8.07 -9.78
CA SER A 79 -25.86 -9.21 -10.71
C SER A 79 -27.13 -9.34 -11.54
N GLY A 80 -26.98 -9.76 -12.79
CA GLY A 80 -28.11 -9.97 -13.71
C GLY A 80 -28.55 -8.75 -14.51
N TRP A 81 -27.95 -7.59 -14.30
CA TRP A 81 -28.18 -6.42 -15.15
C TRP A 81 -27.25 -6.49 -16.36
N ASN A 82 -27.79 -6.90 -17.51
CA ASN A 82 -27.06 -6.97 -18.78
C ASN A 82 -27.43 -5.79 -19.68
N TYR A 83 -26.49 -4.90 -19.94
CA TYR A 83 -26.63 -3.70 -20.78
C TYR A 83 -25.43 -3.50 -21.71
N THR A 84 -24.82 -4.58 -22.14
CA THR A 84 -23.67 -4.57 -23.07
C THR A 84 -23.99 -3.81 -24.35
N ASN A 85 -23.10 -2.92 -24.80
CA ASN A 85 -23.25 -2.03 -25.97
C ASN A 85 -24.49 -1.13 -25.91
N ARG A 86 -24.84 -0.61 -24.75
CA ARG A 86 -25.96 0.31 -24.55
C ARG A 86 -25.51 1.49 -23.72
N TYR A 87 -26.10 2.65 -23.97
CA TYR A 87 -25.98 3.80 -23.06
C TYR A 87 -26.80 3.55 -21.81
N PHE A 88 -26.26 3.98 -20.66
CA PHE A 88 -26.95 3.86 -19.40
C PHE A 88 -26.50 4.91 -18.37
N ASP A 89 -27.37 5.15 -17.41
CA ASP A 89 -27.15 5.96 -16.22
C ASP A 89 -27.17 5.06 -14.99
N LEU A 90 -26.29 5.33 -14.02
CA LEU A 90 -26.21 4.62 -12.76
C LEU A 90 -26.12 5.62 -11.60
N TRP A 91 -27.00 5.52 -10.61
CA TRP A 91 -26.99 6.43 -9.48
C TRP A 91 -27.55 5.78 -8.21
N ILE A 92 -27.23 6.39 -7.06
CA ILE A 92 -27.81 6.04 -5.76
C ILE A 92 -28.86 7.12 -5.44
N ALA A 93 -30.12 6.71 -5.31
CA ALA A 93 -31.19 7.63 -4.97
C ALA A 93 -30.98 8.23 -3.57
N ASN A 94 -31.05 9.57 -3.46
CA ASN A 94 -30.78 10.30 -2.21
C ASN A 94 -29.42 9.91 -1.60
N SER A 95 -28.40 9.80 -2.43
CA SER A 95 -27.08 9.32 -2.04
C SER A 95 -26.50 10.07 -0.82
N PRO A 96 -26.09 9.37 0.24
CA PRO A 96 -25.32 9.99 1.33
C PRO A 96 -23.88 10.32 0.91
N ILE A 97 -23.46 9.84 -0.26
CA ILE A 97 -22.12 10.01 -0.81
C ILE A 97 -22.18 10.98 -1.98
N ASN A 98 -21.38 12.02 -1.96
CA ASN A 98 -21.28 12.94 -3.08
C ASN A 98 -20.40 12.34 -4.17
N GLN A 99 -20.93 12.20 -5.38
CA GLN A 99 -20.23 11.58 -6.52
C GLN A 99 -19.68 10.18 -6.19
N PRO A 100 -20.54 9.19 -5.90
CA PRO A 100 -20.11 7.91 -5.38
C PRO A 100 -19.29 7.06 -6.36
N PHE A 101 -19.33 7.39 -7.66
CA PHE A 101 -18.73 6.58 -8.72
C PHE A 101 -17.77 7.37 -9.61
N LEU A 102 -16.69 6.69 -10.03
CA LEU A 102 -15.77 7.15 -11.07
C LEU A 102 -16.30 6.86 -12.48
N GLY A 103 -17.13 5.83 -12.61
CA GLY A 103 -17.67 5.34 -13.86
C GLY A 103 -18.00 3.85 -13.80
N ILE A 104 -18.01 3.19 -14.94
CA ILE A 104 -18.26 1.75 -15.02
C ILE A 104 -16.98 1.00 -14.67
N ARG A 105 -17.01 0.11 -13.69
CA ARG A 105 -15.84 -0.72 -13.40
C ARG A 105 -15.50 -1.65 -14.57
N CYS A 106 -14.21 -1.85 -14.77
CA CYS A 106 -13.69 -2.85 -15.69
C CYS A 106 -13.20 -4.10 -14.95
N MET A 107 -13.41 -5.27 -15.58
CA MET A 107 -12.97 -6.55 -15.03
C MET A 107 -11.89 -7.21 -15.89
N THR A 108 -11.84 -6.91 -17.17
CA THR A 108 -10.85 -7.43 -18.11
C THR A 108 -10.07 -6.32 -18.79
N THR A 109 -8.82 -6.62 -19.13
CA THR A 109 -8.05 -5.81 -20.07
C THR A 109 -8.45 -6.18 -21.49
N GLY A 110 -8.91 -5.23 -22.25
CA GLY A 110 -9.28 -5.39 -23.66
C GLY A 110 -9.64 -4.05 -24.27
N ASP A 111 -9.99 -4.02 -25.52
CA ASP A 111 -10.17 -2.83 -26.37
C ASP A 111 -11.13 -1.77 -25.80
N THR A 112 -11.92 -2.11 -24.81
CA THR A 112 -12.92 -1.21 -24.21
C THR A 112 -12.67 -0.85 -22.75
N CYS A 113 -11.64 -1.42 -22.12
CA CYS A 113 -11.28 -1.11 -20.75
C CYS A 113 -9.95 -0.36 -20.67
N PRO A 114 -9.95 0.93 -20.32
CA PRO A 114 -8.74 1.74 -20.23
C PRO A 114 -7.87 1.29 -19.05
N ALA A 115 -6.61 1.76 -19.05
CA ALA A 115 -5.64 1.46 -18.00
C ALA A 115 -6.08 1.95 -16.61
N SER A 116 -6.97 2.94 -16.53
CA SER A 116 -7.58 3.42 -15.27
C SER A 116 -8.43 2.38 -14.56
N GLY A 117 -8.86 1.33 -15.24
CA GLY A 117 -9.69 0.27 -14.67
C GLY A 117 -11.19 0.54 -14.68
N TYR A 118 -11.62 1.67 -15.21
CA TYR A 118 -13.03 2.01 -15.37
C TYR A 118 -13.27 2.78 -16.67
N ILE A 119 -14.49 2.69 -17.17
CA ILE A 119 -14.95 3.46 -18.32
C ILE A 119 -15.55 4.75 -17.79
N THR A 120 -15.01 5.88 -18.22
CA THR A 120 -15.49 7.21 -17.83
C THR A 120 -16.84 7.49 -18.51
N PRO A 121 -17.88 7.92 -17.79
CA PRO A 121 -19.13 8.40 -18.35
C PRO A 121 -18.96 9.83 -18.89
N ASP A 122 -19.89 10.27 -19.74
CA ASP A 122 -19.86 11.65 -20.22
C ASP A 122 -20.28 12.67 -19.17
N VAL A 123 -21.09 12.26 -18.18
CA VAL A 123 -21.57 13.14 -17.10
C VAL A 123 -21.38 12.49 -15.74
N ILE A 124 -20.64 13.15 -14.84
CA ILE A 124 -20.57 12.80 -13.42
C ILE A 124 -21.55 13.70 -12.66
N GLU A 125 -22.40 13.09 -11.85
CA GLU A 125 -23.43 13.77 -11.06
C GLU A 125 -23.26 13.54 -9.56
N LYS A 126 -23.95 14.36 -8.75
CA LYS A 126 -23.89 14.24 -7.29
C LYS A 126 -24.22 12.84 -6.77
N GLU A 127 -25.19 12.16 -7.40
CA GLU A 127 -25.70 10.87 -6.97
C GLU A 127 -25.15 9.69 -7.77
N GLY A 128 -24.40 9.94 -8.86
CA GLY A 128 -23.89 8.91 -9.74
C GLY A 128 -23.29 9.41 -11.02
N PHE A 129 -23.63 8.77 -12.14
CA PHE A 129 -23.19 9.20 -13.47
C PHE A 129 -24.26 8.91 -14.52
N ALA A 130 -24.15 9.62 -15.64
CA ALA A 130 -25.04 9.44 -16.79
C ALA A 130 -24.25 9.31 -18.09
N HIS A 131 -24.91 8.75 -19.09
CA HIS A 131 -24.43 8.58 -20.46
C HIS A 131 -23.09 7.83 -20.51
N ALA A 132 -23.06 6.65 -19.92
CA ALA A 132 -21.94 5.75 -20.04
C ALA A 132 -22.26 4.66 -21.06
N MET A 133 -21.32 4.33 -21.94
CA MET A 133 -21.49 3.21 -22.88
C MET A 133 -20.62 2.03 -22.45
N SER A 134 -21.24 0.90 -22.14
CA SER A 134 -20.51 -0.34 -21.93
C SER A 134 -20.04 -0.93 -23.26
N GLY A 135 -18.77 -1.32 -23.33
CA GLY A 135 -18.25 -2.07 -24.48
C GLY A 135 -18.78 -3.50 -24.55
N SER A 136 -18.40 -4.21 -25.61
CA SER A 136 -18.86 -5.59 -25.89
C SER A 136 -18.30 -6.66 -24.96
N LYS A 137 -17.34 -6.34 -24.09
CA LYS A 137 -16.62 -7.30 -23.26
C LYS A 137 -16.57 -6.89 -21.78
N PHE A 138 -17.75 -6.86 -21.14
CA PHE A 138 -17.74 -7.17 -19.71
C PHE A 138 -17.57 -8.67 -19.57
N GLU A 139 -16.54 -9.11 -18.83
CA GLU A 139 -16.49 -10.53 -18.49
C GLU A 139 -17.76 -10.92 -17.78
N ASN A 140 -18.38 -11.97 -18.31
CA ASN A 140 -19.63 -12.55 -17.87
C ASN A 140 -20.84 -11.62 -17.86
N GLY A 141 -20.85 -10.52 -18.60
CA GLY A 141 -22.04 -9.78 -19.03
C GLY A 141 -23.03 -9.28 -17.98
N SER A 142 -22.76 -9.52 -16.69
CA SER A 142 -23.83 -9.68 -15.71
C SER A 142 -23.83 -8.65 -14.59
N TYR A 143 -22.86 -7.73 -14.55
CA TYR A 143 -22.78 -6.84 -13.38
C TYR A 143 -22.78 -5.38 -13.80
N GLY A 144 -23.92 -4.72 -13.65
CA GLY A 144 -24.01 -3.29 -13.62
C GLY A 144 -23.34 -2.76 -12.34
N ALA A 145 -22.10 -2.35 -12.43
CA ALA A 145 -21.37 -1.92 -11.27
C ALA A 145 -20.64 -0.59 -11.50
N GLY A 146 -20.83 0.35 -10.57
CA GLY A 146 -20.06 1.57 -10.48
C GLY A 146 -18.76 1.35 -9.73
N ALA A 147 -17.62 1.76 -10.32
CA ALA A 147 -16.35 1.85 -9.62
C ALA A 147 -16.42 2.95 -8.56
N LEU A 148 -16.01 2.64 -7.33
CA LEU A 148 -16.10 3.56 -6.20
C LEU A 148 -15.13 4.73 -6.34
N SER A 149 -15.61 5.92 -5.99
CA SER A 149 -14.82 7.14 -5.91
C SER A 149 -14.07 7.26 -4.58
N GLN A 150 -13.22 8.29 -4.48
CA GLN A 150 -12.59 8.69 -3.23
C GLN A 150 -13.62 9.01 -2.13
N SER A 151 -14.69 9.74 -2.48
CA SER A 151 -15.76 10.06 -1.51
C SER A 151 -16.47 8.82 -0.99
N ALA A 152 -16.65 7.80 -1.84
CA ALA A 152 -17.21 6.52 -1.43
C ALA A 152 -16.27 5.77 -0.49
N TYR A 153 -14.97 5.76 -0.79
CA TYR A 153 -13.95 5.20 0.09
C TYR A 153 -14.04 5.82 1.50
N GLU A 154 -14.00 7.15 1.58
CA GLU A 154 -14.04 7.89 2.86
C GLU A 154 -15.35 7.61 3.62
N TYR A 155 -16.46 7.56 2.89
CA TYR A 155 -17.76 7.23 3.49
C TYR A 155 -17.76 5.85 4.14
N PHE A 156 -17.40 4.80 3.40
CA PHE A 156 -17.42 3.43 3.92
C PHE A 156 -16.34 3.17 4.97
N ARG A 157 -15.20 3.83 4.85
CA ARG A 157 -14.15 3.80 5.87
C ARG A 157 -14.66 4.32 7.21
N ASN A 158 -15.36 5.45 7.20
CA ASN A 158 -15.83 6.14 8.39
C ASN A 158 -17.11 5.56 9.00
N GLN A 159 -17.80 4.64 8.32
CA GLN A 159 -18.93 3.92 8.91
C GLN A 159 -18.49 3.12 10.13
N SER A 160 -19.29 3.17 11.20
CA SER A 160 -19.05 2.35 12.37
C SER A 160 -19.33 0.87 12.08
N VAL A 161 -18.59 -0.03 12.73
CA VAL A 161 -18.91 -1.46 12.69
C VAL A 161 -20.29 -1.69 13.31
N GLY A 162 -21.16 -2.41 12.60
CA GLY A 162 -22.57 -2.60 12.92
C GLY A 162 -23.52 -1.60 12.26
N ALA A 163 -23.01 -0.54 11.62
CA ALA A 163 -23.87 0.36 10.86
C ALA A 163 -24.46 -0.34 9.64
N ILE A 164 -25.70 0.02 9.31
CA ILE A 164 -26.43 -0.49 8.15
C ILE A 164 -26.81 0.70 7.27
N ASP A 165 -26.34 0.68 6.03
CA ASP A 165 -26.68 1.67 5.01
C ASP A 165 -27.73 1.09 4.06
N ALA A 166 -28.89 1.73 3.95
CA ALA A 166 -29.89 1.40 2.96
C ALA A 166 -29.62 2.17 1.67
N ILE A 167 -29.08 1.49 0.67
CA ILE A 167 -28.70 2.08 -0.62
C ILE A 167 -29.67 1.61 -1.70
N GLN A 168 -30.39 2.55 -2.33
CA GLN A 168 -31.18 2.26 -3.52
C GLN A 168 -30.36 2.56 -4.77
N LEU A 169 -29.77 1.53 -5.36
CA LEU A 169 -29.03 1.63 -6.61
C LEU A 169 -29.99 1.59 -7.78
N ASN A 170 -29.95 2.59 -8.64
CA ASN A 170 -30.76 2.74 -9.83
C ASN A 170 -29.91 2.57 -11.07
N LEU A 171 -30.43 1.85 -12.04
CA LEU A 171 -29.88 1.72 -13.38
C LEU A 171 -30.96 2.02 -14.41
N CYS A 172 -30.72 2.98 -15.29
CA CYS A 172 -31.53 3.18 -16.47
C CYS A 172 -30.67 2.92 -17.71
N TYR A 173 -31.15 2.10 -18.64
CA TYR A 173 -30.41 1.76 -19.84
C TYR A 173 -31.31 1.76 -21.07
N MET A 174 -30.71 2.06 -22.23
CA MET A 174 -31.40 2.06 -23.50
C MET A 174 -31.76 0.65 -23.95
N ASP A 175 -32.93 0.46 -24.56
CA ASP A 175 -33.39 -0.84 -25.09
C ASP A 175 -32.58 -1.32 -26.30
N SER A 176 -31.91 -0.37 -26.97
CA SER A 176 -31.09 -0.62 -28.17
C SER A 176 -29.75 0.13 -28.05
N LYS A 177 -28.95 0.12 -29.12
CA LYS A 177 -27.74 0.96 -29.23
C LYS A 177 -28.06 2.44 -29.52
N ALA A 178 -29.33 2.82 -29.53
CA ALA A 178 -29.71 4.21 -29.74
C ALA A 178 -29.20 5.10 -28.62
N ASP A 179 -28.84 6.30 -28.98
CA ASP A 179 -28.39 7.34 -28.09
C ASP A 179 -29.56 8.22 -27.64
N TYR A 180 -29.33 9.03 -26.59
CA TYR A 180 -30.26 10.07 -26.15
C TYR A 180 -29.49 11.39 -25.95
N ASP A 181 -30.20 12.52 -26.08
CA ASP A 181 -29.59 13.84 -26.02
C ASP A 181 -29.23 14.26 -24.58
N PHE A 182 -28.17 13.67 -24.03
CA PHE A 182 -27.65 13.99 -22.71
C PHE A 182 -27.09 15.42 -22.61
N ALA A 183 -26.62 15.98 -23.73
CA ALA A 183 -26.03 17.31 -23.79
C ALA A 183 -27.06 18.41 -23.52
N SER A 184 -28.34 18.17 -23.82
CA SER A 184 -29.45 19.04 -23.46
C SER A 184 -29.86 18.95 -21.99
N GLY A 185 -29.23 18.07 -21.21
CA GLY A 185 -29.57 17.79 -19.82
C GLY A 185 -30.54 16.61 -19.64
N LEU A 186 -30.95 15.95 -20.73
CA LEU A 186 -31.83 14.78 -20.65
C LEU A 186 -31.09 13.60 -19.98
N ARG A 187 -31.83 12.79 -19.23
CA ARG A 187 -31.34 11.55 -18.63
C ARG A 187 -32.19 10.38 -19.10
N CYS A 188 -31.61 9.17 -19.09
CA CYS A 188 -32.32 7.95 -19.51
C CYS A 188 -33.68 7.80 -18.79
N LYS A 189 -33.77 8.12 -17.49
CA LYS A 189 -35.01 8.05 -16.70
C LYS A 189 -36.11 9.03 -17.16
N ASP A 190 -35.73 10.11 -17.86
CA ASP A 190 -36.64 11.16 -18.32
C ASP A 190 -37.26 10.82 -19.69
N LEU A 191 -36.78 9.77 -20.34
CA LEU A 191 -37.33 9.30 -21.62
C LEU A 191 -38.75 8.75 -21.41
N THR A 192 -39.55 8.87 -22.45
CA THR A 192 -40.94 8.35 -22.49
C THR A 192 -41.04 6.94 -23.06
N SER A 193 -40.01 6.50 -23.78
CA SER A 193 -39.89 5.16 -24.39
C SER A 193 -38.44 4.89 -24.79
N GLY A 194 -38.14 3.67 -25.19
CA GLY A 194 -36.81 3.26 -25.72
C GLY A 194 -35.75 3.02 -24.65
N GLY A 195 -36.13 3.07 -23.36
CA GLY A 195 -35.27 2.76 -22.23
C GLY A 195 -35.96 1.96 -21.16
N LYS A 196 -35.18 1.42 -20.24
CA LYS A 196 -35.68 0.65 -19.10
C LYS A 196 -35.01 1.12 -17.81
N TRP A 197 -35.81 1.50 -16.82
CA TRP A 197 -35.36 1.92 -15.50
C TRP A 197 -35.65 0.82 -14.46
N VAL A 198 -34.60 0.33 -13.80
CA VAL A 198 -34.68 -0.67 -12.74
C VAL A 198 -33.93 -0.17 -11.50
N TYR A 199 -34.32 -0.62 -10.33
CA TYR A 199 -33.59 -0.34 -9.09
C TYR A 199 -33.50 -1.59 -8.21
N TYR A 200 -32.45 -1.61 -7.36
CA TYR A 200 -32.25 -2.61 -6.34
C TYR A 200 -31.92 -1.93 -5.00
N THR A 201 -32.59 -2.35 -3.92
CA THR A 201 -32.32 -1.83 -2.58
C THR A 201 -31.34 -2.76 -1.87
N MET A 202 -30.20 -2.24 -1.48
CA MET A 202 -29.18 -2.93 -0.70
C MET A 202 -29.14 -2.39 0.72
N ASN A 203 -29.28 -3.27 1.71
CA ASN A 203 -28.91 -2.97 3.08
C ASN A 203 -27.48 -3.46 3.29
N LEU A 204 -26.53 -2.54 3.37
CA LEU A 204 -25.11 -2.85 3.54
C LEU A 204 -24.72 -2.73 5.00
N GLU A 205 -24.46 -3.84 5.67
CA GLU A 205 -23.97 -3.85 7.05
C GLU A 205 -22.46 -3.99 7.09
N LYS A 206 -21.77 -3.03 7.72
CA LYS A 206 -20.34 -3.14 8.01
C LYS A 206 -20.13 -4.06 9.19
N VAL A 207 -19.75 -5.32 8.97
CA VAL A 207 -19.59 -6.31 10.03
C VAL A 207 -18.21 -6.28 10.66
N SER A 208 -17.21 -5.77 9.96
CA SER A 208 -15.86 -5.61 10.51
C SER A 208 -15.04 -4.58 9.75
N HIS A 209 -14.00 -4.10 10.43
CA HIS A 209 -12.99 -3.20 9.88
C HIS A 209 -11.61 -3.65 10.35
N LEU A 210 -10.71 -3.90 9.42
CA LEU A 210 -9.31 -4.20 9.66
C LEU A 210 -8.45 -3.08 9.09
N THR A 211 -7.76 -2.37 9.97
CA THR A 211 -6.74 -1.40 9.56
C THR A 211 -5.37 -1.99 9.84
N LEU A 212 -4.53 -2.06 8.80
CA LEU A 212 -3.16 -2.55 8.84
C LEU A 212 -2.21 -1.36 8.91
N ASN A 213 -1.36 -1.30 9.92
CA ASN A 213 -0.40 -0.22 10.08
C ASN A 213 1.02 -0.78 9.97
N SER A 214 1.79 -0.23 9.06
CA SER A 214 3.22 -0.50 8.98
C SER A 214 3.88 0.01 10.25
N THR A 215 4.72 -0.81 10.88
CA THR A 215 5.46 -0.39 12.08
C THR A 215 6.55 0.62 11.72
N GLY A 216 7.03 0.59 10.46
CA GLY A 216 8.16 1.38 10.02
C GLY A 216 9.45 1.10 10.81
N ALA A 217 9.47 0.02 11.58
CA ALA A 217 10.56 -0.31 12.47
C ALA A 217 11.60 -1.21 11.79
N MET A 218 12.82 -1.15 12.29
CA MET A 218 13.96 -1.92 11.79
C MET A 218 14.57 -2.74 12.93
N ALA A 219 14.89 -3.99 12.64
CA ALA A 219 15.63 -4.86 13.55
C ALA A 219 16.88 -5.42 12.85
N GLU A 220 17.87 -5.71 13.65
CA GLU A 220 19.14 -6.28 13.23
C GLU A 220 19.31 -7.64 13.91
N VAL A 221 19.45 -8.69 13.09
CA VAL A 221 19.62 -10.06 13.54
C VAL A 221 20.98 -10.57 13.05
N TRP A 222 21.88 -10.76 13.98
CA TRP A 222 23.22 -11.32 13.75
C TRP A 222 23.18 -12.83 13.83
N VAL A 223 23.67 -13.51 12.81
CA VAL A 223 23.57 -14.97 12.70
C VAL A 223 24.96 -15.61 12.76
N ALA A 224 25.16 -16.48 13.73
CA ALA A 224 26.37 -17.29 13.84
C ALA A 224 26.44 -18.35 12.72
N SER A 225 27.63 -18.88 12.43
CA SER A 225 27.88 -19.89 11.40
C SER A 225 27.03 -21.16 11.56
N ASP A 226 26.64 -21.50 12.78
CA ASP A 226 25.75 -22.64 13.08
C ASP A 226 24.26 -22.34 12.85
N GLY A 227 23.91 -21.08 12.52
CA GLY A 227 22.53 -20.60 12.33
C GLY A 227 21.89 -20.03 13.60
N THR A 228 22.62 -19.92 14.71
CA THR A 228 22.09 -19.33 15.95
C THR A 228 21.99 -17.82 15.80
N PRO A 229 20.76 -17.23 15.88
CA PRO A 229 20.57 -15.78 15.80
C PRO A 229 20.85 -15.09 17.14
N SER A 230 21.17 -13.81 17.05
CA SER A 230 21.14 -12.86 18.16
C SER A 230 20.55 -11.55 17.70
N VAL A 231 19.67 -10.94 18.47
CA VAL A 231 19.01 -9.68 18.13
C VAL A 231 19.77 -8.54 18.80
N SER A 232 20.10 -7.50 18.02
CA SER A 232 20.72 -6.31 18.56
C SER A 232 19.76 -5.55 19.47
N HIS A 233 20.29 -4.93 20.51
CA HIS A 233 19.52 -4.07 21.40
C HIS A 233 19.13 -2.77 20.66
N GLY A 234 17.93 -2.27 20.91
CA GLY A 234 17.51 -0.93 20.48
C GLY A 234 16.18 -0.84 19.76
N THR A 235 15.52 -1.96 19.42
CA THR A 235 14.14 -1.95 18.93
C THR A 235 13.34 -3.06 19.59
N ASP A 236 12.06 -2.78 19.92
CA ASP A 236 11.10 -3.79 20.40
C ASP A 236 10.48 -4.63 19.26
N LEU A 237 11.02 -4.50 18.05
CA LEU A 237 10.49 -5.17 16.89
C LEU A 237 10.67 -6.67 16.94
N CYS A 238 11.88 -7.13 17.25
CA CYS A 238 12.24 -8.54 17.31
C CYS A 238 12.85 -8.91 18.66
N GLN A 239 12.59 -10.13 19.11
CA GLN A 239 13.17 -10.70 20.31
C GLN A 239 13.49 -12.18 20.13
N MET A 240 14.47 -12.68 20.88
CA MET A 240 14.73 -14.10 20.96
C MET A 240 13.54 -14.82 21.60
N GLY A 241 13.17 -15.98 21.07
CA GLY A 241 12.03 -16.72 21.59
C GLY A 241 12.06 -18.21 21.27
N VAL A 242 11.16 -18.94 21.93
CA VAL A 242 10.95 -20.37 21.72
C VAL A 242 9.48 -20.59 21.41
N VAL A 243 9.16 -21.28 20.32
CA VAL A 243 7.81 -21.61 19.90
C VAL A 243 7.60 -23.12 19.94
N GLY A 244 6.48 -23.53 20.56
CA GLY A 244 6.20 -24.94 20.86
C GLY A 244 6.59 -25.33 22.29
N SER A 245 6.41 -26.60 22.64
CA SER A 245 6.68 -27.12 23.97
C SER A 245 7.30 -28.52 23.92
N GLY A 246 8.03 -28.89 24.97
CA GLY A 246 8.68 -30.20 25.06
C GLY A 246 9.61 -30.48 23.88
N SER A 247 9.50 -31.65 23.27
CA SER A 247 10.32 -32.05 22.13
C SER A 247 10.01 -31.31 20.82
N SER A 248 8.90 -30.56 20.76
CA SER A 248 8.53 -29.71 19.62
C SER A 248 8.93 -28.25 19.78
N ALA A 249 9.60 -27.90 20.84
CA ALA A 249 10.13 -26.56 21.09
C ALA A 249 11.21 -26.19 20.09
N VAL A 250 11.08 -25.04 19.44
CA VAL A 250 12.02 -24.54 18.43
C VAL A 250 12.45 -23.13 18.83
N SER A 251 13.76 -22.92 18.91
CA SER A 251 14.35 -21.60 19.19
C SER A 251 14.48 -20.78 17.92
N GLY A 252 14.39 -19.46 18.05
CA GLY A 252 14.51 -18.53 16.94
C GLY A 252 14.24 -17.09 17.38
N VAL A 253 13.80 -16.29 16.43
CA VAL A 253 13.46 -14.88 16.60
C VAL A 253 11.97 -14.67 16.34
N ILE A 254 11.32 -13.92 17.21
CA ILE A 254 9.91 -13.48 17.07
C ILE A 254 9.93 -12.00 16.74
N CYS A 255 9.33 -11.61 15.61
CA CYS A 255 9.24 -10.23 15.16
C CYS A 255 7.78 -9.77 15.01
N LYS A 256 7.50 -8.52 15.40
CA LYS A 256 6.24 -7.81 15.17
C LYS A 256 6.26 -7.25 13.75
N MET A 257 5.51 -7.81 12.82
CA MET A 257 5.58 -7.40 11.41
C MET A 257 4.63 -6.27 11.06
N VAL A 258 3.43 -6.32 11.57
CA VAL A 258 2.36 -5.35 11.28
C VAL A 258 1.60 -5.10 12.56
N SER A 259 1.38 -3.85 12.92
CA SER A 259 0.35 -3.53 13.90
C SER A 259 -1.00 -3.46 13.20
N TYR A 260 -2.07 -3.80 13.89
CA TYR A 260 -3.40 -3.75 13.32
C TYR A 260 -4.46 -3.35 14.34
N ASN A 261 -5.53 -2.76 13.82
CA ASN A 261 -6.77 -2.55 14.57
C ASN A 261 -7.86 -3.36 13.89
N PHE A 262 -8.48 -4.27 14.62
CA PHE A 262 -9.55 -5.09 14.11
C PHE A 262 -10.80 -4.95 14.97
N GLN A 263 -11.88 -4.46 14.35
CA GLN A 263 -13.19 -4.34 14.95
C GLN A 263 -14.16 -5.26 14.23
N GLU A 264 -14.94 -6.03 14.99
CA GLU A 264 -16.01 -6.86 14.44
C GLU A 264 -17.23 -6.89 15.37
N ASN A 265 -18.44 -6.97 14.80
CA ASN A 265 -19.68 -7.21 15.54
C ASN A 265 -20.26 -8.60 15.25
N LYS A 266 -19.81 -9.25 14.18
CA LYS A 266 -20.20 -10.62 13.81
C LYS A 266 -18.95 -11.35 13.34
N THR A 267 -18.79 -12.58 13.79
CA THR A 267 -17.71 -13.45 13.34
C THR A 267 -17.78 -13.61 11.83
N LEU A 268 -16.71 -13.23 11.16
CA LEU A 268 -16.59 -13.38 9.71
C LEU A 268 -16.65 -14.85 9.33
N THR A 269 -17.59 -15.19 8.49
CA THR A 269 -17.57 -16.47 7.81
C THR A 269 -16.50 -16.47 6.73
N THR A 270 -15.87 -17.57 6.55
CA THR A 270 -14.66 -17.98 5.88
C THR A 270 -14.46 -17.61 4.40
N GLN A 271 -14.98 -16.49 3.91
CA GLN A 271 -14.87 -16.14 2.48
C GLN A 271 -13.69 -15.22 2.15
N LEU A 272 -13.13 -14.56 3.18
CA LEU A 272 -11.90 -13.83 3.04
C LEU A 272 -10.73 -14.81 2.98
N THR A 273 -10.01 -14.83 1.88
CA THR A 273 -8.73 -15.49 1.79
C THR A 273 -7.64 -14.52 2.23
N PHE A 274 -6.95 -14.85 3.31
CA PHE A 274 -5.78 -14.12 3.77
C PHE A 274 -4.58 -15.05 3.79
N ARG A 275 -3.48 -14.60 3.19
CA ARG A 275 -2.20 -15.33 3.15
C ARG A 275 -1.06 -14.40 3.53
N MET A 276 -0.06 -14.95 4.18
CA MET A 276 1.23 -14.31 4.36
C MET A 276 2.21 -14.95 3.38
N LEU A 277 2.69 -14.16 2.44
CA LEU A 277 3.62 -14.57 1.41
C LEU A 277 5.03 -14.16 1.81
N ILE A 278 5.99 -14.97 1.41
CA ILE A 278 7.42 -14.65 1.50
C ILE A 278 8.04 -14.74 0.12
N ASP A 279 8.88 -13.77 -0.21
CA ASP A 279 9.60 -13.78 -1.49
C ASP A 279 10.75 -14.80 -1.46
N THR A 280 10.51 -15.95 -2.09
CA THR A 280 11.49 -17.03 -2.17
C THR A 280 12.62 -16.76 -3.14
N VAL A 281 12.44 -15.86 -4.09
CA VAL A 281 13.50 -15.42 -5.01
C VAL A 281 14.47 -14.55 -4.26
N LEU A 282 13.95 -13.61 -3.48
CA LEU A 282 14.74 -12.74 -2.63
C LEU A 282 15.49 -13.53 -1.54
N LEU A 283 14.86 -14.57 -0.96
CA LEU A 283 15.51 -15.45 0.00
C LEU A 283 16.62 -16.33 -0.61
N GLY A 284 16.51 -16.69 -1.88
CA GLY A 284 17.38 -17.68 -2.51
C GLY A 284 17.06 -19.14 -2.15
N PHE A 285 16.00 -19.40 -1.37
CA PHE A 285 15.51 -20.75 -1.03
C PHE A 285 14.02 -20.73 -0.70
N THR A 286 13.39 -21.92 -0.71
CA THR A 286 12.00 -22.10 -0.27
C THR A 286 11.97 -22.55 1.19
N PRO A 287 11.38 -21.77 2.12
CA PRO A 287 11.25 -22.17 3.50
C PRO A 287 10.35 -23.39 3.68
N SER A 288 10.68 -24.26 4.63
CA SER A 288 9.80 -25.35 5.06
C SER A 288 8.79 -24.85 6.11
N ALA A 289 7.75 -25.64 6.34
CA ALA A 289 6.72 -25.33 7.33
C ALA A 289 7.24 -25.14 8.77
N SER A 290 8.41 -25.72 9.09
CA SER A 290 9.06 -25.57 10.40
C SER A 290 9.97 -24.35 10.50
N ASP A 291 10.36 -23.75 9.37
CA ASP A 291 11.28 -22.62 9.37
C ASP A 291 10.62 -21.33 9.82
N ILE A 292 9.34 -21.16 9.45
CA ILE A 292 8.57 -19.93 9.70
C ILE A 292 7.22 -20.29 10.33
N ARG A 293 6.80 -19.50 11.32
CA ARG A 293 5.46 -19.59 11.89
C ARG A 293 4.86 -18.20 12.04
N TYR A 294 3.55 -18.12 12.04
CA TYR A 294 2.79 -16.87 12.17
C TYR A 294 1.86 -16.91 13.37
N SER A 295 1.62 -15.76 13.97
CA SER A 295 0.71 -15.61 15.11
C SER A 295 0.03 -14.24 15.09
N GLY A 296 -1.23 -14.16 15.48
CA GLY A 296 -1.95 -12.90 15.71
C GLY A 296 -2.01 -12.47 17.17
N ASP A 297 -1.47 -13.28 18.10
CA ASP A 297 -1.51 -13.01 19.53
C ASP A 297 -0.16 -13.28 20.23
N GLY A 298 0.87 -13.71 19.49
CA GLY A 298 2.17 -14.10 20.02
C GLY A 298 2.20 -15.40 20.82
N VAL A 299 1.05 -16.09 20.94
CA VAL A 299 0.88 -17.31 21.74
C VAL A 299 0.50 -18.51 20.89
N THR A 300 -0.49 -18.34 20.02
CA THR A 300 -0.99 -19.40 19.14
C THR A 300 -0.29 -19.32 17.79
N TRP A 301 0.51 -20.32 17.46
CA TRP A 301 1.35 -20.33 16.27
C TRP A 301 0.86 -21.26 15.18
N THR A 302 0.85 -20.78 13.95
CA THR A 302 0.53 -21.54 12.74
C THR A 302 1.77 -21.68 11.87
N ASN A 303 2.06 -22.89 11.40
CA ASN A 303 3.18 -23.14 10.50
C ASN A 303 2.99 -22.47 9.15
N PHE A 304 4.08 -21.99 8.57
CA PHE A 304 4.10 -21.45 7.22
C PHE A 304 3.59 -22.46 6.18
N SER A 305 2.81 -21.96 5.24
CA SER A 305 2.43 -22.69 4.02
C SER A 305 2.08 -21.67 2.94
N THR A 306 2.49 -21.92 1.71
CA THR A 306 2.15 -21.11 0.55
C THR A 306 0.67 -21.15 0.18
N THR A 307 -0.07 -22.13 0.70
CA THR A 307 -1.49 -22.39 0.38
C THR A 307 -2.43 -22.15 1.55
N ASN A 308 -1.90 -21.97 2.76
CA ASN A 308 -2.74 -21.78 3.94
C ASN A 308 -3.44 -20.41 3.93
N VAL A 309 -4.67 -20.44 4.40
CA VAL A 309 -5.49 -19.27 4.66
C VAL A 309 -5.48 -18.99 6.17
N TYR A 310 -5.17 -17.77 6.55
CA TYR A 310 -4.97 -17.37 7.95
C TYR A 310 -6.10 -16.45 8.45
N ASN A 311 -7.33 -16.70 8.06
CA ASN A 311 -8.50 -15.87 8.37
C ASN A 311 -8.80 -15.69 9.87
N LYS A 312 -8.20 -16.51 10.74
CA LYS A 312 -8.34 -16.42 12.20
C LYS A 312 -7.18 -15.73 12.90
N ILE A 313 -6.23 -15.17 12.15
CA ILE A 313 -5.06 -14.53 12.75
C ILE A 313 -5.42 -13.17 13.37
N PHE A 314 -6.33 -12.43 12.74
CA PHE A 314 -6.81 -11.15 13.27
C PHE A 314 -7.85 -11.39 14.35
N LYS A 315 -7.66 -10.73 15.50
CA LYS A 315 -8.54 -10.82 16.67
C LYS A 315 -8.83 -9.41 17.20
N PRO A 316 -10.04 -9.12 17.69
CA PRO A 316 -10.36 -7.80 18.25
C PRO A 316 -9.45 -7.35 19.40
N SER A 317 -8.86 -8.29 20.13
CA SER A 317 -7.89 -8.05 21.21
C SER A 317 -6.43 -8.12 20.76
N GLY A 318 -6.16 -8.36 19.49
CA GLY A 318 -4.82 -8.45 18.96
C GLY A 318 -4.29 -7.07 18.56
N GLU A 319 -2.98 -6.90 18.63
CA GLU A 319 -2.30 -5.66 18.28
C GLU A 319 -1.30 -5.83 17.13
N TYR A 320 -0.72 -7.03 17.03
CA TYR A 320 0.32 -7.30 16.04
C TYR A 320 0.13 -8.66 15.36
N VAL A 321 0.54 -8.72 14.10
CA VAL A 321 0.88 -9.98 13.46
C VAL A 321 2.36 -10.25 13.69
N TYR A 322 2.64 -11.40 14.28
CA TYR A 322 3.99 -11.86 14.61
C TYR A 322 4.46 -12.89 13.59
N VAL A 323 5.75 -12.83 13.28
CA VAL A 323 6.46 -13.86 12.52
C VAL A 323 7.55 -14.46 13.41
N PHE A 324 7.60 -15.78 13.49
CA PHE A 324 8.69 -16.52 14.10
C PHE A 324 9.60 -17.08 13.00
N LEU A 325 10.89 -16.81 13.12
CA LEU A 325 11.95 -17.33 12.25
C LEU A 325 12.85 -18.25 13.07
N SER A 326 12.92 -19.53 12.69
CA SER A 326 13.68 -20.53 13.44
C SER A 326 15.20 -20.44 13.19
N ASN A 327 16.01 -21.04 14.06
CA ASN A 327 17.45 -21.18 13.84
C ASN A 327 17.75 -21.87 12.51
N ALA A 328 16.91 -22.85 12.09
CA ALA A 328 17.04 -23.53 10.82
C ALA A 328 16.79 -22.58 9.63
N PHE A 329 15.87 -21.62 9.74
CA PHE A 329 15.67 -20.56 8.76
C PHE A 329 16.95 -19.75 8.56
N PHE A 330 17.54 -19.24 9.65
CA PHE A 330 18.75 -18.43 9.58
C PHE A 330 19.95 -19.21 9.03
N LYS A 331 20.07 -20.48 9.37
CA LYS A 331 21.11 -21.35 8.79
C LYS A 331 20.97 -21.48 7.28
N LYS A 332 19.75 -21.64 6.77
CA LYS A 332 19.47 -21.70 5.32
C LYS A 332 19.75 -20.36 4.64
N THR A 333 19.42 -19.24 5.29
CA THR A 333 19.71 -17.89 4.78
C THR A 333 21.21 -17.67 4.60
N LEU A 334 22.04 -18.06 5.60
CA LEU A 334 23.48 -17.98 5.47
C LEU A 334 24.02 -18.88 4.33
N ALA A 335 23.50 -20.11 4.23
CA ALA A 335 23.91 -21.06 3.18
C ALA A 335 23.53 -20.58 1.77
N ALA A 336 22.42 -19.86 1.62
CA ALA A 336 22.00 -19.25 0.35
C ALA A 336 22.92 -18.10 -0.08
N GLY A 337 23.63 -17.47 0.87
CA GLY A 337 24.52 -16.34 0.60
C GLY A 337 23.81 -15.09 0.09
N THR A 338 22.51 -15.00 0.28
CA THR A 338 21.69 -13.89 -0.21
C THR A 338 21.81 -12.71 0.74
N ASP A 339 22.06 -11.53 0.19
CA ASP A 339 22.05 -10.29 0.96
C ASP A 339 20.60 -9.86 1.22
N LEU A 340 20.16 -9.99 2.46
CA LEU A 340 18.84 -9.56 2.95
C LEU A 340 18.87 -8.21 3.65
N THR A 341 19.94 -7.46 3.52
CA THR A 341 20.07 -6.13 4.10
C THR A 341 19.15 -5.15 3.36
N ASN A 342 18.36 -4.38 4.10
CA ASN A 342 17.44 -3.37 3.56
C ASN A 342 16.43 -3.91 2.52
N LYS A 343 15.93 -5.14 2.73
CA LYS A 343 14.89 -5.75 1.88
C LYS A 343 13.53 -5.69 2.60
N ASP A 344 12.73 -4.70 2.26
CA ASP A 344 11.40 -4.44 2.83
C ASP A 344 10.27 -5.29 2.21
N GLU A 345 10.50 -5.88 1.04
CA GLU A 345 9.49 -6.70 0.33
C GLU A 345 9.53 -8.19 0.66
N LEU A 346 10.28 -8.59 1.69
CA LEU A 346 10.44 -10.01 2.04
C LEU A 346 9.11 -10.66 2.41
N PHE A 347 8.23 -9.94 3.09
CA PHE A 347 6.91 -10.41 3.51
C PHE A 347 5.80 -9.57 2.88
N THR A 348 4.76 -10.22 2.38
CA THR A 348 3.58 -9.56 1.83
C THR A 348 2.30 -10.18 2.38
N PHE A 349 1.36 -9.33 2.78
CA PHE A 349 0.02 -9.73 3.17
C PHE A 349 -0.88 -9.66 1.95
N TYR A 350 -1.55 -10.74 1.67
CA TYR A 350 -2.37 -10.91 0.49
C TYR A 350 -3.81 -11.26 0.88
N PHE A 351 -4.77 -10.50 0.35
CA PHE A 351 -6.19 -10.68 0.59
C PHE A 351 -6.92 -10.87 -0.73
N ASP A 352 -7.77 -11.86 -0.81
CA ASP A 352 -8.70 -12.04 -1.91
C ASP A 352 -10.07 -12.53 -1.41
N ASN A 353 -11.07 -12.50 -2.29
CA ASN A 353 -12.35 -13.13 -2.06
C ASN A 353 -12.39 -14.42 -2.87
N GLY A 354 -12.20 -15.56 -2.21
CA GLY A 354 -12.20 -16.88 -2.86
C GLY A 354 -13.50 -17.26 -3.53
N VAL A 355 -14.61 -16.59 -3.16
CA VAL A 355 -15.95 -16.85 -3.72
C VAL A 355 -16.23 -15.96 -4.93
N THR A 356 -15.72 -14.73 -4.92
CA THR A 356 -15.90 -13.75 -6.00
C THR A 356 -14.54 -13.30 -6.50
N PRO A 357 -13.89 -14.11 -7.34
CA PRO A 357 -12.57 -13.80 -7.89
C PRO A 357 -12.50 -12.42 -8.59
N GLN A 358 -13.62 -11.98 -9.14
CA GLN A 358 -13.78 -10.69 -9.81
C GLN A 358 -13.62 -9.49 -8.87
N SER A 359 -13.65 -9.70 -7.55
CA SER A 359 -13.35 -8.66 -6.57
C SER A 359 -11.89 -8.20 -6.60
N GLY A 360 -11.02 -8.95 -7.32
CA GLY A 360 -9.58 -8.67 -7.35
C GLY A 360 -8.89 -9.09 -6.06
N TYR A 361 -7.77 -8.47 -5.78
CA TYR A 361 -7.01 -8.72 -4.57
C TYR A 361 -6.42 -7.42 -4.01
N TYR A 362 -6.07 -7.46 -2.74
CA TYR A 362 -5.37 -6.39 -2.04
C TYR A 362 -4.06 -6.95 -1.48
N GLN A 363 -2.98 -6.21 -1.67
CA GLN A 363 -1.69 -6.53 -1.11
C GLN A 363 -1.26 -5.42 -0.17
N PHE A 364 -0.69 -5.81 0.95
CA PHE A 364 -0.07 -4.92 1.90
C PHE A 364 1.34 -5.44 2.21
N THR A 365 2.35 -4.67 1.83
CA THR A 365 3.74 -4.94 2.16
C THR A 365 4.14 -4.07 3.35
N PRO A 366 4.44 -4.67 4.52
CA PRO A 366 4.83 -3.88 5.67
C PRO A 366 6.21 -3.26 5.45
N SER A 367 6.39 -2.02 5.87
CA SER A 367 7.69 -1.32 5.86
C SER A 367 8.63 -1.76 6.99
N THR A 368 8.39 -2.95 7.54
CA THR A 368 9.21 -3.52 8.60
C THR A 368 10.45 -4.17 8.01
N LEU A 369 11.63 -3.73 8.42
CA LEU A 369 12.90 -4.29 7.97
C LEU A 369 13.51 -5.21 9.04
N ILE A 370 13.94 -6.37 8.60
CA ILE A 370 14.75 -7.30 9.39
C ILE A 370 16.07 -7.50 8.65
N ASN A 371 17.11 -6.79 9.08
CA ASN A 371 18.46 -6.99 8.56
C ASN A 371 19.04 -8.29 9.11
N ILE A 372 19.24 -9.28 8.26
CA ILE A 372 19.87 -10.54 8.62
C ILE A 372 21.33 -10.48 8.18
N VAL A 373 22.23 -10.45 9.15
CA VAL A 373 23.65 -10.19 8.94
C VAL A 373 24.49 -11.35 9.48
N PRO A 374 25.48 -11.88 8.73
CA PRO A 374 26.43 -12.82 9.27
C PRO A 374 27.16 -12.21 10.47
N ARG A 375 27.28 -12.94 11.58
CA ARG A 375 28.02 -12.50 12.76
C ARG A 375 29.53 -12.48 12.50
N GLU A 376 30.01 -13.38 11.66
CA GLU A 376 31.42 -13.44 11.29
C GLU A 376 31.67 -12.60 10.03
N TYR A 377 32.52 -11.56 10.17
CA TYR A 377 32.87 -10.62 9.09
C TYR A 377 31.67 -9.88 8.50
N GLY A 378 30.71 -9.54 9.34
CA GLY A 378 29.52 -8.79 8.98
C GLY A 378 29.66 -7.29 9.21
N ILE A 379 28.90 -6.50 8.45
CA ILE A 379 28.70 -5.09 8.68
C ILE A 379 27.23 -4.73 8.53
N SER A 380 26.74 -3.84 9.37
CA SER A 380 25.37 -3.32 9.32
C SER A 380 25.35 -1.82 9.61
N ILE A 381 24.37 -1.12 9.02
CA ILE A 381 24.04 0.26 9.34
C ILE A 381 22.53 0.33 9.57
N ILE A 382 22.14 0.93 10.68
CA ILE A 382 20.72 1.15 11.02
C ILE A 382 20.52 2.57 11.53
N PRO A 383 19.38 3.23 11.20
CA PRO A 383 19.02 4.52 11.78
C PRO A 383 18.94 4.42 13.31
N SER A 384 19.46 5.43 14.01
CA SER A 384 19.51 5.45 15.48
C SER A 384 18.12 5.56 16.12
N ASP A 385 17.13 6.07 15.39
CA ASP A 385 15.72 6.15 15.80
C ASP A 385 14.97 4.81 15.64
N GLY A 386 15.60 3.79 15.04
CA GLY A 386 15.03 2.47 14.82
C GLY A 386 13.98 2.42 13.70
N ARG A 387 13.85 3.46 12.87
CA ARG A 387 12.94 3.50 11.72
C ARG A 387 13.61 2.90 10.49
N SER A 388 12.84 2.16 9.70
CA SER A 388 13.33 1.58 8.44
C SER A 388 13.59 2.64 7.37
N HIS A 389 12.79 3.70 7.36
CA HIS A 389 12.86 4.81 6.41
C HIS A 389 12.77 6.13 7.18
N PRO A 390 13.88 6.61 7.77
CA PRO A 390 13.88 7.87 8.48
C PRO A 390 13.58 9.02 7.51
N GLN A 391 12.77 9.98 7.96
CA GLN A 391 12.40 11.16 7.19
C GLN A 391 12.66 12.40 8.04
N GLU A 392 13.36 13.35 7.47
CA GLU A 392 13.65 14.63 8.09
C GLU A 392 13.32 15.76 7.14
N SER A 393 13.10 16.94 7.67
CA SER A 393 12.81 18.15 6.90
C SER A 393 13.57 19.35 7.45
N GLY A 394 13.87 20.30 6.57
CA GLY A 394 14.56 21.52 6.91
C GLY A 394 14.11 22.68 6.03
N LYS A 395 14.57 23.87 6.36
CA LYS A 395 14.30 25.09 5.61
C LYS A 395 15.60 25.65 5.05
N ILE A 396 15.67 25.82 3.73
CA ILE A 396 16.82 26.47 3.09
C ILE A 396 17.01 27.88 3.64
N GLY A 397 18.26 28.23 3.97
CA GLY A 397 18.63 29.45 4.67
C GLY A 397 18.66 29.34 6.20
N SER A 398 18.32 28.18 6.77
CA SER A 398 18.49 27.89 8.20
C SER A 398 19.91 27.47 8.52
N GLU A 399 20.44 27.88 9.69
CA GLU A 399 21.74 27.40 10.19
C GLU A 399 21.66 25.92 10.65
N GLU A 400 20.48 25.41 10.96
CA GLU A 400 20.29 24.03 11.37
C GLU A 400 20.26 23.09 10.15
N PRO A 401 21.19 22.11 10.06
CA PRO A 401 21.18 21.13 8.98
C PRO A 401 20.08 20.08 9.16
N ILE A 402 19.61 19.49 8.06
CA ILE A 402 18.92 18.20 8.13
C ILE A 402 19.95 17.17 8.56
N THR A 403 19.63 16.39 9.60
CA THR A 403 20.55 15.41 10.19
C THR A 403 19.90 14.05 10.33
N PHE A 404 20.55 13.04 9.76
CA PHE A 404 20.23 11.63 10.01
C PHE A 404 21.36 11.00 10.83
N GLU A 405 21.03 10.28 11.87
CA GLU A 405 21.99 9.58 12.72
C GLU A 405 21.85 8.07 12.54
N TYR A 406 22.98 7.40 12.35
CA TYR A 406 23.07 5.97 12.14
C TYR A 406 24.00 5.30 13.14
N ARG A 407 23.65 4.10 13.55
CA ARG A 407 24.55 3.18 14.21
C ARG A 407 25.18 2.26 13.17
N VAL A 408 26.51 2.27 13.07
CA VAL A 408 27.30 1.36 12.25
C VAL A 408 27.90 0.30 13.13
N THR A 409 27.71 -0.97 12.81
CA THR A 409 28.24 -2.11 13.56
C THR A 409 29.00 -3.03 12.62
N THR A 410 30.25 -3.33 12.94
CA THR A 410 31.00 -4.45 12.35
C THR A 410 31.12 -5.59 13.34
N SER A 411 31.22 -6.83 12.87
CA SER A 411 31.23 -8.01 13.72
C SER A 411 32.21 -9.04 13.19
N ALA A 412 33.23 -9.34 13.99
CA ALA A 412 34.25 -10.35 13.70
C ALA A 412 35.10 -10.67 14.96
N SER A 413 36.05 -11.61 14.84
CA SER A 413 37.07 -11.87 15.88
C SER A 413 38.05 -10.71 16.06
N ARG A 414 38.15 -9.80 15.09
CA ARG A 414 38.95 -8.58 15.13
C ARG A 414 38.27 -7.45 14.36
N GLN A 415 38.70 -6.23 14.59
CA GLN A 415 38.21 -5.07 13.85
C GLN A 415 38.57 -5.19 12.35
N ALA A 416 37.75 -4.60 11.50
CA ALA A 416 38.00 -4.53 10.06
C ALA A 416 39.25 -3.69 9.75
N ASP A 417 39.99 -4.07 8.71
CA ASP A 417 41.17 -3.36 8.27
C ASP A 417 40.83 -2.04 7.55
N SER A 418 39.68 -1.99 6.92
CA SER A 418 39.14 -0.79 6.26
C SER A 418 37.62 -0.74 6.39
N ILE A 419 37.11 0.45 6.71
CA ILE A 419 35.67 0.72 6.76
C ILE A 419 35.42 2.03 6.02
N THR A 420 34.54 1.99 5.02
CA THR A 420 34.19 3.18 4.21
C THR A 420 32.70 3.45 4.28
N ALA A 421 32.32 4.72 4.11
CA ALA A 421 30.94 5.18 4.01
C ALA A 421 30.74 6.05 2.76
N GLN A 422 29.56 5.98 2.16
CA GLN A 422 29.20 6.72 0.95
C GLN A 422 27.73 7.11 0.96
N VAL A 423 27.43 8.34 0.54
CA VAL A 423 26.08 8.81 0.29
C VAL A 423 25.68 8.47 -1.15
N ILE A 424 24.58 7.79 -1.33
CA ILE A 424 24.04 7.36 -2.64
C ILE A 424 22.66 7.99 -2.83
N GLY A 425 22.46 8.67 -3.96
CA GLY A 425 21.20 9.30 -4.33
C GLY A 425 21.34 9.96 -5.71
N ASP A 426 20.28 10.63 -6.14
CA ASP A 426 20.33 11.41 -7.37
C ASP A 426 21.38 12.50 -7.25
N ALA A 427 22.27 12.59 -8.26
CA ALA A 427 23.43 13.45 -8.24
C ALA A 427 23.43 14.45 -9.40
N ILE A 428 24.00 15.63 -9.16
CA ILE A 428 24.31 16.61 -10.20
C ILE A 428 25.69 17.20 -9.98
N ASN A 429 26.43 17.38 -11.08
CA ASN A 429 27.74 18.09 -11.04
C ASN A 429 27.55 19.57 -11.36
N MET A 430 27.91 20.41 -10.42
CA MET A 430 27.93 21.87 -10.61
C MET A 430 29.22 22.45 -10.05
N TYR A 431 29.78 23.43 -10.76
CA TYR A 431 31.02 24.09 -10.37
C TYR A 431 32.21 23.13 -10.13
N GLY A 432 32.19 21.98 -10.82
CA GLY A 432 33.23 20.94 -10.68
C GLY A 432 33.09 20.07 -9.44
N LEU A 433 31.96 20.15 -8.72
CA LEU A 433 31.63 19.36 -7.52
C LEU A 433 30.30 18.66 -7.67
N PRO A 434 30.16 17.42 -7.18
CA PRO A 434 28.87 16.73 -7.11
C PRO A 434 28.02 17.24 -5.94
N PHE A 435 26.71 17.26 -6.15
CA PHE A 435 25.67 17.58 -5.16
C PHE A 435 24.58 16.51 -5.21
N CYS A 436 23.86 16.34 -4.12
CA CYS A 436 22.60 15.61 -4.12
C CYS A 436 21.50 16.47 -4.74
N LEU A 437 20.67 15.89 -5.59
CA LEU A 437 19.61 16.59 -6.30
C LEU A 437 18.28 16.45 -5.55
N PHE A 438 17.73 17.58 -5.10
CA PHE A 438 16.41 17.66 -4.50
C PHE A 438 15.41 18.18 -5.53
N THR A 439 14.29 17.49 -5.72
CA THR A 439 13.33 17.75 -6.79
C THR A 439 11.91 17.95 -6.22
N SER A 440 11.15 18.90 -6.79
CA SER A 440 9.73 19.07 -6.45
C SER A 440 8.88 17.91 -7.01
N ALA A 441 7.70 17.69 -6.45
CA ALA A 441 6.80 16.61 -6.88
C ALA A 441 6.36 16.72 -8.35
N ASP A 442 6.32 17.93 -8.91
CA ASP A 442 6.03 18.20 -10.32
C ASP A 442 7.29 18.27 -11.21
N GLU A 443 8.47 17.98 -10.64
CA GLU A 443 9.78 18.00 -11.29
C GLU A 443 10.22 19.36 -11.88
N THR A 444 9.52 20.43 -11.56
CA THR A 444 9.83 21.78 -12.08
C THR A 444 10.96 22.45 -11.34
N LEU A 445 11.12 22.14 -10.04
CA LEU A 445 12.22 22.66 -9.21
C LEU A 445 13.27 21.58 -8.99
N LYS A 446 14.53 21.92 -9.27
CA LYS A 446 15.69 21.06 -9.04
C LYS A 446 16.76 21.86 -8.32
N VAL A 447 17.08 21.46 -7.09
CA VAL A 447 17.95 22.20 -6.16
C VAL A 447 19.15 21.34 -5.79
N PRO A 448 20.41 21.85 -5.97
CA PRO A 448 21.60 21.13 -5.57
C PRO A 448 21.82 21.33 -4.06
N VAL A 449 21.96 20.25 -3.32
CA VAL A 449 22.25 20.29 -1.88
C VAL A 449 23.50 19.46 -1.59
N PRO A 450 24.53 20.02 -0.92
CA PRO A 450 25.71 19.25 -0.55
C PRO A 450 25.39 18.34 0.62
N ALA A 451 26.09 17.21 0.73
CA ALA A 451 25.98 16.31 1.86
C ALA A 451 27.35 16.10 2.52
N TYR A 452 27.31 15.84 3.83
CA TYR A 452 28.49 15.59 4.65
C TYR A 452 28.27 14.36 5.51
N LEU A 453 29.31 13.56 5.69
CA LEU A 453 29.38 12.51 6.69
C LEU A 453 30.17 12.99 7.89
N GLU A 454 29.68 12.73 9.10
CA GLU A 454 30.32 13.14 10.34
C GLU A 454 30.36 11.96 11.33
N TRP A 455 31.53 11.79 11.97
CA TRP A 455 31.74 10.82 13.04
C TRP A 455 32.76 11.33 14.07
N THR A 456 32.80 10.69 15.23
CA THR A 456 33.85 10.94 16.20
C THR A 456 35.04 10.02 15.91
N SER A 457 36.26 10.56 15.79
CA SER A 457 37.47 9.77 15.61
C SER A 457 37.90 9.07 16.90
N ALA A 458 38.77 8.07 16.82
CA ALA A 458 39.37 7.38 17.96
C ALA A 458 40.09 8.32 18.96
N THR A 459 40.47 9.52 18.51
CA THR A 459 41.06 10.56 19.37
C THR A 459 40.03 11.48 20.03
N GLY A 460 38.74 11.23 19.86
CA GLY A 460 37.65 12.02 20.39
C GLY A 460 37.33 13.31 19.63
N LYS A 461 37.95 13.53 18.44
CA LYS A 461 37.67 14.69 17.62
C LYS A 461 36.56 14.40 16.61
N ALA A 462 35.67 15.38 16.41
CA ALA A 462 34.70 15.32 15.32
C ALA A 462 35.43 15.40 13.96
N VAL A 463 35.08 14.49 13.08
CA VAL A 463 35.53 14.45 11.67
C VAL A 463 34.29 14.69 10.81
N LYS A 464 34.31 15.76 10.00
CA LYS A 464 33.25 16.09 9.05
C LYS A 464 33.86 16.14 7.65
N VAL A 465 33.37 15.28 6.76
CA VAL A 465 33.88 15.14 5.40
C VAL A 465 32.74 15.34 4.42
N ARG A 466 32.97 16.13 3.37
CA ARG A 466 32.00 16.24 2.28
C ARG A 466 31.89 14.88 1.59
N ASN A 467 30.68 14.42 1.45
CA ASN A 467 30.35 13.23 0.67
C ASN A 467 28.95 13.38 0.12
N SER A 468 28.83 14.16 -0.95
CA SER A 468 27.58 14.35 -1.67
C SER A 468 27.27 13.15 -2.57
N CYS A 469 26.04 13.05 -3.03
CA CYS A 469 25.64 12.02 -3.97
C CYS A 469 26.55 11.99 -5.20
N GLY A 470 27.09 10.81 -5.55
CA GLY A 470 28.03 10.63 -6.66
C GLY A 470 29.52 10.82 -6.31
N GLU A 471 29.86 11.16 -5.06
CA GLU A 471 31.25 11.16 -4.60
C GLU A 471 31.73 9.75 -4.24
N ASP A 472 33.04 9.52 -4.28
CA ASP A 472 33.69 8.28 -3.87
C ASP A 472 33.51 8.02 -2.37
N PRO A 473 33.53 6.74 -1.92
CA PRO A 473 33.45 6.39 -0.51
C PRO A 473 34.57 7.05 0.32
N VAL A 474 34.24 7.52 1.51
CA VAL A 474 35.19 8.09 2.47
C VAL A 474 35.61 7.06 3.52
N ASP A 475 36.88 7.09 3.92
CA ASP A 475 37.45 6.21 4.95
C ASP A 475 37.04 6.70 6.35
N MET A 476 36.33 5.83 7.08
CA MET A 476 35.96 6.03 8.48
C MET A 476 36.55 4.98 9.42
N THR A 477 37.57 4.25 8.99
CA THR A 477 38.23 3.21 9.80
C THR A 477 38.71 3.76 11.14
N ASN A 478 39.12 5.03 11.19
CA ASN A 478 39.59 5.74 12.38
C ASN A 478 38.47 6.23 13.32
N ALA A 479 37.22 5.87 13.08
CA ALA A 479 36.13 6.23 13.99
C ALA A 479 36.32 5.64 15.40
N ALA A 480 35.69 6.23 16.39
CA ALA A 480 35.68 5.73 17.77
C ALA A 480 34.78 4.49 17.85
N TRP A 481 35.36 3.32 17.71
CA TRP A 481 34.65 2.05 17.79
C TRP A 481 34.53 1.55 19.22
N VAL A 482 33.32 1.26 19.68
CA VAL A 482 33.04 0.62 20.96
C VAL A 482 32.98 -0.88 20.75
N GLN A 483 33.85 -1.61 21.47
CA GLN A 483 33.96 -3.06 21.36
C GLN A 483 33.06 -3.73 22.42
N THR A 484 32.25 -4.72 22.00
CA THR A 484 31.41 -5.53 22.88
C THR A 484 31.55 -7.01 22.48
N ALA A 485 31.86 -7.90 23.42
CA ALA A 485 32.00 -9.32 23.13
C ALA A 485 30.67 -9.96 22.66
N TRP A 486 30.72 -10.91 21.72
CA TRP A 486 29.54 -11.69 21.31
C TRP A 486 28.95 -12.47 22.50
N ASN A 487 29.81 -12.97 23.35
CA ASN A 487 29.46 -13.69 24.56
C ASN A 487 30.31 -13.17 25.70
N ALA A 488 29.68 -12.77 26.80
CA ALA A 488 30.36 -12.19 27.97
C ALA A 488 31.42 -13.12 28.61
N ASN A 489 31.36 -14.43 28.32
CA ASN A 489 32.22 -15.44 28.95
C ASN A 489 33.28 -16.04 28.02
N ILE A 490 33.26 -15.70 26.70
CA ILE A 490 34.14 -16.32 25.71
C ILE A 490 34.60 -15.23 24.73
N ASN A 491 35.93 -15.06 24.58
CA ASN A 491 36.52 -14.12 23.63
C ASN A 491 36.66 -14.75 22.24
N ASP A 492 35.54 -15.18 21.64
CA ASP A 492 35.50 -15.76 20.31
C ASP A 492 35.21 -14.73 19.20
N GLY A 493 34.78 -13.52 19.59
CA GLY A 493 34.58 -12.39 18.70
C GLY A 493 33.84 -11.23 19.33
N PHE A 494 33.72 -10.13 18.57
CA PHE A 494 33.25 -8.86 19.08
C PHE A 494 32.36 -8.14 18.05
N PHE A 495 31.42 -7.36 18.56
CA PHE A 495 30.80 -6.26 17.84
C PHE A 495 31.62 -4.98 18.07
N PHE A 496 31.84 -4.22 17.00
CA PHE A 496 32.47 -2.89 17.03
C PHE A 496 31.45 -1.90 16.52
N THR A 497 31.02 -0.98 17.35
CA THR A 497 29.91 -0.06 17.04
C THR A 497 30.37 1.39 17.10
N THR A 498 29.92 2.21 16.16
CA THR A 498 30.14 3.65 16.13
C THR A 498 28.90 4.37 15.62
N THR A 499 28.85 5.71 15.82
CA THR A 499 27.81 6.58 15.27
C THR A 499 28.32 7.29 14.04
N LEU A 500 27.50 7.32 12.99
CA LEU A 500 27.70 8.06 11.76
C LEU A 500 26.52 9.01 11.54
N LYS A 501 26.80 10.29 11.22
CA LYS A 501 25.77 11.26 10.88
C LYS A 501 25.85 11.62 9.40
N LEU A 502 24.71 11.73 8.75
CA LEU A 502 24.54 12.34 7.44
C LEU A 502 23.92 13.72 7.65
N LEU A 503 24.58 14.75 7.11
CA LEU A 503 24.20 16.15 7.28
C LEU A 503 23.96 16.79 5.91
N PHE A 504 22.83 17.47 5.76
CA PHE A 504 22.55 18.36 4.63
C PHE A 504 22.49 19.79 5.17
N PRO A 505 23.51 20.62 4.96
CA PRO A 505 23.50 22.04 5.34
C PRO A 505 22.37 22.76 4.63
N MET A 506 21.56 23.50 5.38
CA MET A 506 20.45 24.27 4.83
C MET A 506 20.86 25.72 4.52
N ASP A 507 22.02 26.16 4.94
CA ASP A 507 22.59 27.48 4.73
C ASP A 507 23.58 27.56 3.53
N ASP A 508 23.75 26.45 2.79
CA ASP A 508 24.67 26.43 1.65
C ASP A 508 24.20 27.39 0.54
N PRO A 509 25.08 28.30 0.06
CA PRO A 509 24.70 29.28 -0.97
C PRO A 509 24.22 28.68 -2.28
N HIS A 510 24.70 27.49 -2.68
CA HIS A 510 24.28 26.83 -3.91
C HIS A 510 22.83 26.33 -3.81
N SER A 511 22.37 25.96 -2.61
CA SER A 511 21.01 25.48 -2.38
C SER A 511 19.95 26.59 -2.40
N GLN A 512 20.38 27.86 -2.40
CA GLN A 512 19.46 29.00 -2.52
C GLN A 512 18.93 29.19 -3.94
N PHE A 513 19.56 28.53 -4.94
CA PHE A 513 19.20 28.62 -6.34
C PHE A 513 18.91 27.24 -6.92
N THR A 514 18.06 27.20 -7.93
CA THR A 514 17.88 26.00 -8.75
C THR A 514 19.15 25.73 -9.58
N ILE A 515 19.27 24.54 -10.15
CA ILE A 515 20.36 24.16 -11.06
C ILE A 515 20.50 25.10 -12.27
N ASN A 516 19.47 25.87 -12.58
CA ASN A 516 19.46 26.88 -13.65
C ASN A 516 19.81 28.30 -13.15
N GLY A 517 20.15 28.44 -11.88
CA GLY A 517 20.55 29.73 -11.28
C GLY A 517 19.38 30.66 -10.97
N HIS A 518 18.15 30.15 -10.90
CA HIS A 518 16.96 30.95 -10.57
C HIS A 518 16.62 30.82 -9.08
N ASP A 519 16.13 31.91 -8.50
CA ASP A 519 15.46 31.87 -7.20
C ASP A 519 14.28 30.93 -7.24
N TRP A 520 13.99 30.29 -6.11
CA TRP A 520 12.89 29.31 -6.04
C TRP A 520 12.11 29.43 -4.75
N MET A 521 10.85 28.97 -4.81
CA MET A 521 9.95 28.86 -3.66
C MET A 521 9.13 27.59 -3.84
N GLY A 522 9.02 26.79 -2.81
CA GLY A 522 8.26 25.55 -2.83
C GLY A 522 8.85 24.48 -1.94
N VAL A 523 8.46 23.24 -2.18
CA VAL A 523 8.94 22.05 -1.46
C VAL A 523 9.70 21.17 -2.45
N VAL A 524 10.90 20.79 -2.08
CA VAL A 524 11.72 19.82 -2.80
C VAL A 524 12.08 18.67 -1.88
N SER A 525 12.24 17.48 -2.41
CA SER A 525 12.59 16.27 -1.67
C SER A 525 13.64 15.45 -2.41
N ALA A 526 14.38 14.63 -1.68
CA ALA A 526 15.28 13.63 -2.23
C ALA A 526 15.14 12.33 -1.44
N THR A 527 15.40 11.22 -2.11
CA THR A 527 15.56 9.90 -1.48
C THR A 527 16.96 9.39 -1.77
N GLY A 528 17.52 8.64 -0.82
CA GLY A 528 18.86 8.09 -0.98
C GLY A 528 19.20 7.09 0.11
N ASN A 529 20.44 6.60 0.07
CA ASN A 529 20.95 5.63 1.03
C ASN A 529 22.34 6.03 1.51
N VAL A 530 22.69 5.63 2.73
CA VAL A 530 24.07 5.61 3.20
C VAL A 530 24.57 4.17 3.11
N LYS A 531 25.60 3.93 2.31
CA LYS A 531 26.26 2.63 2.16
C LYS A 531 27.52 2.61 3.01
N VAL A 532 27.68 1.53 3.79
CA VAL A 532 28.93 1.25 4.51
C VAL A 532 29.54 -0.06 4.01
N THR A 533 30.86 -0.12 3.97
CA THR A 533 31.59 -1.31 3.53
C THR A 533 32.76 -1.57 4.48
N ALA A 534 32.92 -2.80 4.92
CA ALA A 534 34.05 -3.24 5.74
C ALA A 534 34.86 -4.31 5.03
N THR A 535 36.18 -4.27 5.17
CA THR A 535 37.11 -5.22 4.57
C THR A 535 38.04 -5.80 5.64
N TRP A 536 38.19 -7.12 5.61
CA TRP A 536 39.15 -7.87 6.43
C TRP A 536 40.14 -8.55 5.48
N ILE A 537 41.44 -8.27 5.63
CA ILE A 537 42.50 -8.80 4.78
C ILE A 537 43.05 -10.09 5.39
N GLY A 538 43.30 -11.12 4.56
CA GLY A 538 43.91 -12.37 4.97
C GLY A 538 43.01 -13.27 5.81
N VAL A 539 41.69 -13.10 5.70
CA VAL A 539 40.69 -13.94 6.34
C VAL A 539 40.25 -15.02 5.36
N ASP A 540 40.50 -16.26 5.70
CA ASP A 540 39.99 -17.40 4.94
C ASP A 540 38.51 -17.58 5.33
N ARG A 541 37.59 -17.19 4.45
CA ARG A 541 36.18 -17.56 4.59
C ARG A 541 36.09 -19.01 4.19
N GLY A 542 36.24 -19.93 5.16
CA GLY A 542 35.96 -21.32 4.89
C GLY A 542 34.62 -21.45 4.18
N VAL A 543 34.64 -21.94 2.95
CA VAL A 543 33.51 -22.17 2.05
C VAL A 543 32.64 -23.29 2.60
#